data_8c7c7a183a7ea4a149a7416484bcda74
#
_entry.id   8c7c7a183a7ea4a149a7416484bcda74
#
_cell.length_a   1.000
_cell.length_b   1.000
_cell.length_c   1.000
_cell.angle_alpha   90.00
_cell.angle_beta   90.00
_cell.angle_gamma   90.00
#
_symmetry.space_group_name_H-M   'P 1'
#
loop_
_entity.id
_entity.type
_entity.pdbx_description
1 polymer ?
#
loop_
_entity_poly.entity_id
_entity_poly.type
_entity_poly.pdbx_seq_one_letter_code
_entity_poly.pdbx_strand_id
1 'polypeptide(L)'
;CVEEVGNTFKKVAEKHGAESELTCEVHLIAYETAKDSVPVKRFERVSKELGLAGNLVETFGGSDNNSFAKNGIPGLVLSDGMYQAHSINEYTTIKDLVTGAELIAGLITDEQ
;
A
#
# COMPACT_ATOMS: atom_id res chain seq x y z
N CYS A 1 -19.92 7.73 -0.06
CA CYS A 1 -19.54 6.83 -1.17
C CYS A 1 -20.34 5.51 -1.14
N VAL A 2 -20.27 4.68 -0.08
CA VAL A 2 -21.02 3.40 -0.01
C VAL A 2 -22.52 3.62 -0.14
N GLU A 3 -23.07 4.57 0.60
CA GLU A 3 -24.49 4.94 0.53
C GLU A 3 -24.90 5.41 -0.86
N GLU A 4 -24.09 6.23 -1.51
CA GLU A 4 -24.34 6.72 -2.87
C GLU A 4 -24.35 5.59 -3.89
N VAL A 5 -23.43 4.65 -3.80
CA VAL A 5 -23.40 3.45 -4.63
C VAL A 5 -24.65 2.60 -4.40
N GLY A 6 -25.03 2.35 -3.15
CA GLY A 6 -26.23 1.60 -2.80
C GLY A 6 -27.50 2.25 -3.35
N ASN A 7 -27.63 3.57 -3.22
CA ASN A 7 -28.75 4.33 -3.75
C ASN A 7 -28.81 4.27 -5.30
N THR A 8 -27.66 4.26 -5.96
CA THR A 8 -27.58 4.13 -7.41
C THR A 8 -28.06 2.76 -7.87
N PHE A 9 -27.58 1.67 -7.21
CA PHE A 9 -28.05 0.31 -7.51
C PHE A 9 -29.56 0.18 -7.32
N LYS A 10 -30.10 0.68 -6.21
CA LYS A 10 -31.53 0.65 -5.93
C LYS A 10 -32.35 1.38 -7.00
N LYS A 11 -31.96 2.61 -7.36
CA LYS A 11 -32.63 3.39 -8.43
C LYS A 11 -32.64 2.67 -9.77
N VAL A 12 -31.51 2.06 -10.16
CA VAL A 12 -31.42 1.35 -11.43
C VAL A 12 -32.27 0.09 -11.41
N ALA A 13 -32.27 -0.68 -10.33
CA ALA A 13 -33.12 -1.86 -10.17
C ALA A 13 -34.60 -1.50 -10.28
N GLU A 14 -35.07 -0.51 -9.54
CA GLU A 14 -36.45 -0.02 -9.58
C GLU A 14 -36.89 0.40 -11.00
N LYS A 15 -36.01 1.13 -11.72
CA LYS A 15 -36.26 1.55 -13.10
C LYS A 15 -36.49 0.36 -14.05
N HIS A 16 -35.87 -0.77 -13.78
CA HIS A 16 -35.95 -1.98 -14.61
C HIS A 16 -36.90 -3.05 -14.04
N GLY A 17 -37.64 -2.75 -12.98
CA GLY A 17 -38.58 -3.69 -12.35
C GLY A 17 -37.87 -4.86 -11.65
N ALA A 18 -36.63 -4.62 -11.19
CA ALA A 18 -35.84 -5.58 -10.46
C ALA A 18 -35.63 -5.15 -9.00
N GLU A 19 -35.24 -6.08 -8.16
CA GLU A 19 -34.80 -5.82 -6.78
C GLU A 19 -33.26 -5.84 -6.72
N SER A 20 -32.68 -5.07 -5.80
CA SER A 20 -31.25 -5.08 -5.54
C SER A 20 -30.97 -5.19 -4.05
N GLU A 21 -30.05 -6.08 -3.71
CA GLU A 21 -29.45 -6.18 -2.39
C GLU A 21 -27.94 -5.91 -2.52
N LEU A 22 -27.41 -5.01 -1.70
CA LEU A 22 -25.99 -4.65 -1.69
C LEU A 22 -25.44 -4.87 -0.30
N THR A 23 -24.52 -5.83 -0.18
CA THR A 23 -23.69 -6.01 1.00
C THR A 23 -22.34 -5.35 0.77
N CYS A 24 -21.88 -4.54 1.70
CA CYS A 24 -20.60 -3.86 1.62
C CYS A 24 -19.76 -4.16 2.87
N GLU A 25 -18.57 -4.69 2.64
CA GLU A 25 -17.58 -4.92 3.69
C GLU A 25 -16.34 -4.06 3.42
N VAL A 26 -15.87 -3.37 4.44
CA VAL A 26 -14.66 -2.54 4.35
C VAL A 26 -13.48 -3.34 4.90
N HIS A 27 -12.68 -3.90 4.00
CA HIS A 27 -11.50 -4.70 4.36
C HIS A 27 -10.25 -3.84 4.54
N LEU A 28 -10.12 -2.76 3.76
CA LEU A 28 -8.95 -1.88 3.78
C LEU A 28 -9.35 -0.48 4.23
N ILE A 29 -8.69 0.02 5.26
CA ILE A 29 -8.87 1.38 5.76
C ILE A 29 -7.63 2.18 5.35
N ALA A 30 -7.84 3.35 4.76
CA ALA A 30 -6.74 4.26 4.43
C ALA A 30 -6.00 4.67 5.72
N TYR A 31 -4.70 4.78 5.63
CA TYR A 31 -3.84 5.21 6.73
C TYR A 31 -2.72 6.10 6.18
N GLU A 32 -2.11 6.85 7.08
CA GLU A 32 -0.89 7.61 6.84
C GLU A 32 0.13 7.26 7.92
N THR A 33 1.36 6.95 7.50
CA THR A 33 2.46 6.74 8.44
C THR A 33 3.17 8.06 8.68
N ALA A 34 3.19 8.52 9.91
CA ALA A 34 3.78 9.80 10.29
C ALA A 34 5.28 9.86 9.91
N LYS A 35 5.71 10.98 9.31
CA LYS A 35 7.09 11.17 8.83
C LYS A 35 8.13 11.11 9.94
N ASP A 36 7.76 11.40 11.17
CA ASP A 36 8.62 11.33 12.35
C ASP A 36 8.61 9.96 13.05
N SER A 37 7.86 9.00 12.50
CA SER A 37 7.78 7.64 13.05
C SER A 37 9.06 6.85 12.88
N VAL A 38 9.26 5.86 13.75
CA VAL A 38 10.44 4.99 13.73
C VAL A 38 10.67 4.31 12.37
N PRO A 39 9.66 3.68 11.72
CA PRO A 39 9.88 3.03 10.43
C PRO A 39 10.29 4.01 9.33
N VAL A 40 9.76 5.24 9.33
CA VAL A 40 10.15 6.26 8.33
C VAL A 40 11.60 6.69 8.55
N LYS A 41 11.98 7.05 9.77
CA LYS A 41 13.36 7.48 10.08
C LYS A 41 14.39 6.38 9.79
N ARG A 42 14.05 5.13 10.09
CA ARG A 42 14.90 3.98 9.75
C ARG A 42 15.06 3.84 8.23
N PHE A 43 13.97 3.89 7.49
CA PHE A 43 13.99 3.83 6.04
C PHE A 43 14.84 4.95 5.41
N GLU A 44 14.67 6.19 5.86
CA GLU A 44 15.44 7.34 5.36
C GLU A 44 16.94 7.18 5.63
N ARG A 45 17.32 6.71 6.81
CA ARG A 45 18.71 6.49 7.18
C ARG A 45 19.36 5.41 6.33
N VAL A 46 18.75 4.22 6.28
CA VAL A 46 19.27 3.09 5.51
C VAL A 46 19.30 3.41 4.01
N SER A 47 18.27 4.06 3.47
CA SER A 47 18.26 4.51 2.08
C SER A 47 19.43 5.45 1.77
N LYS A 48 19.73 6.39 2.66
CA LYS A 48 20.86 7.32 2.52
C LYS A 48 22.19 6.59 2.54
N GLU A 49 22.38 5.61 3.42
CA GLU A 49 23.60 4.79 3.51
C GLU A 49 23.84 3.99 2.23
N LEU A 50 22.77 3.47 1.63
CA LEU A 50 22.82 2.73 0.36
C LEU A 50 22.85 3.64 -0.89
N GLY A 51 22.82 4.95 -0.73
CA GLY A 51 22.80 5.90 -1.84
C GLY A 51 21.48 5.87 -2.64
N LEU A 52 20.39 5.43 -2.02
CA LEU A 52 19.06 5.41 -2.63
C LEU A 52 18.33 6.75 -2.42
N ALA A 53 17.41 7.07 -3.32
CA ALA A 53 16.65 8.33 -3.24
C ALA A 53 15.76 8.43 -2.00
N GLY A 54 15.29 7.31 -1.45
CA GLY A 54 14.48 7.27 -0.22
C GLY A 54 13.17 8.05 -0.32
N ASN A 55 12.53 8.08 -1.49
CA ASN A 55 11.32 8.86 -1.72
C ASN A 55 10.13 8.24 -0.96
N LEU A 56 9.40 9.09 -0.23
CA LEU A 56 8.12 8.75 0.35
C LEU A 56 7.02 9.19 -0.61
N VAL A 57 6.11 8.28 -0.94
CA VAL A 57 5.01 8.52 -1.87
C VAL A 57 3.69 8.03 -1.29
N GLU A 58 2.59 8.60 -1.76
CA GLU A 58 1.25 8.11 -1.49
C GLU A 58 0.82 7.17 -2.61
N THR A 59 0.12 6.10 -2.26
CA THR A 59 -0.42 5.14 -3.22
C THR A 59 -1.88 4.84 -2.94
N PHE A 60 -2.60 4.35 -3.94
CA PHE A 60 -3.98 3.87 -3.80
C PHE A 60 -4.07 2.35 -3.66
N GLY A 61 -2.93 1.65 -3.68
CA GLY A 61 -2.87 0.21 -3.48
C GLY A 61 -3.07 -0.17 -2.01
N GLY A 62 -3.73 -1.29 -1.78
CA GLY A 62 -3.82 -1.89 -0.45
C GLY A 62 -2.68 -2.89 -0.21
N SER A 63 -2.36 -3.09 1.07
CA SER A 63 -1.36 -4.07 1.51
C SER A 63 -1.72 -4.58 2.92
N ASP A 64 -1.02 -5.58 3.39
CA ASP A 64 -1.16 -6.08 4.76
C ASP A 64 -0.86 -5.00 5.81
N ASN A 65 -0.10 -3.97 5.43
CA ASN A 65 0.17 -2.83 6.31
C ASN A 65 -1.10 -2.06 6.72
N ASN A 66 -2.18 -2.12 5.92
CA ASN A 66 -3.49 -1.58 6.33
C ASN A 66 -4.00 -2.25 7.62
N SER A 67 -3.77 -3.56 7.75
CA SER A 67 -4.15 -4.31 8.96
C SER A 67 -3.25 -3.97 10.14
N PHE A 68 -1.96 -3.80 9.94
CA PHE A 68 -1.04 -3.35 10.99
C PHE A 68 -1.39 -1.94 11.47
N ALA A 69 -1.59 -1.00 10.54
CA ALA A 69 -1.97 0.38 10.86
C ALA A 69 -3.29 0.46 11.63
N LYS A 70 -4.30 -0.33 11.24
CA LYS A 70 -5.57 -0.44 11.96
C LYS A 70 -5.40 -0.85 13.42
N ASN A 71 -4.37 -1.66 13.71
CA ASN A 71 -4.05 -2.15 15.05
C ASN A 71 -2.98 -1.30 15.76
N GLY A 72 -2.68 -0.10 15.27
CA GLY A 72 -1.75 0.84 15.90
C GLY A 72 -0.27 0.49 15.70
N ILE A 73 0.05 -0.37 14.75
CA ILE A 73 1.43 -0.75 14.41
C ILE A 73 1.85 0.09 13.19
N PRO A 74 2.69 1.11 13.35
CA PRO A 74 3.18 1.91 12.24
C PRO A 74 4.14 1.10 11.35
N GLY A 75 3.95 1.19 10.04
CA GLY A 75 4.80 0.51 9.06
C GLY A 75 4.90 1.29 7.76
N LEU A 76 5.77 0.83 6.88
CA LEU A 76 5.92 1.31 5.51
C LEU A 76 5.76 0.14 4.54
N VAL A 77 5.17 0.43 3.39
CA VAL A 77 5.19 -0.48 2.25
C VAL A 77 6.35 -0.05 1.36
N LEU A 78 7.24 -0.98 1.08
CA LEU A 78 8.41 -0.74 0.25
C LEU A 78 8.13 -1.16 -1.18
N SER A 79 8.67 -0.43 -2.16
CA SER A 79 8.69 -0.88 -3.54
C SER A 79 9.72 -1.99 -3.71
N ASP A 80 9.35 -3.02 -4.43
CA ASP A 80 10.20 -4.17 -4.77
C ASP A 80 10.78 -4.09 -6.19
N GLY A 81 10.64 -2.94 -6.85
CA GLY A 81 11.12 -2.74 -8.23
C GLY A 81 10.23 -3.39 -9.28
N MET A 82 8.97 -3.61 -8.99
CA MET A 82 8.00 -4.17 -9.92
C MET A 82 7.53 -3.14 -10.94
N TYR A 83 7.57 -3.50 -12.21
CA TYR A 83 7.11 -2.68 -13.33
C TYR A 83 5.88 -3.29 -13.98
N GLN A 84 4.97 -2.44 -14.46
CA GLN A 84 3.72 -2.84 -15.10
C GLN A 84 2.89 -3.83 -14.27
N ALA A 85 2.85 -3.61 -12.96
CA ALA A 85 2.13 -4.45 -12.01
C ALA A 85 0.71 -4.79 -12.48
N HIS A 86 0.27 -6.02 -12.21
CA HIS A 86 -1.04 -6.56 -12.58
C HIS A 86 -1.30 -6.66 -14.09
N SER A 87 -0.25 -6.71 -14.92
CA SER A 87 -0.37 -6.91 -16.36
C SER A 87 0.38 -8.17 -16.82
N ILE A 88 0.08 -8.63 -18.04
CA ILE A 88 0.82 -9.76 -18.66
C ILE A 88 2.29 -9.39 -18.98
N ASN A 89 2.63 -8.12 -18.91
CA ASN A 89 3.98 -7.61 -19.16
C ASN A 89 4.69 -7.22 -17.85
N GLU A 90 4.19 -7.68 -16.71
CA GLU A 90 4.81 -7.43 -15.41
C GLU A 90 6.24 -7.99 -15.38
N TYR A 91 7.19 -7.19 -14.93
CA TYR A 91 8.57 -7.59 -14.79
C TYR A 91 9.27 -6.85 -13.66
N THR A 92 10.40 -7.39 -13.23
CA THR A 92 11.40 -6.72 -12.42
C THR A 92 12.78 -6.91 -13.03
N THR A 93 13.78 -6.18 -12.55
CA THR A 93 15.17 -6.36 -12.98
C THR A 93 16.01 -7.01 -11.89
N ILE A 94 17.09 -7.70 -12.28
CA ILE A 94 18.04 -8.27 -11.31
C ILE A 94 18.61 -7.16 -10.41
N LYS A 95 18.86 -5.99 -10.98
CA LYS A 95 19.36 -4.83 -10.23
C LYS A 95 18.37 -4.41 -9.13
N ASP A 96 17.08 -4.32 -9.46
CA ASP A 96 16.06 -3.90 -8.49
C ASP A 96 15.87 -4.96 -7.40
N LEU A 97 15.92 -6.26 -7.75
CA LEU A 97 15.89 -7.34 -6.77
C LEU A 97 17.09 -7.27 -5.79
N VAL A 98 18.29 -7.04 -6.30
CA VAL A 98 19.49 -6.89 -5.46
C VAL A 98 19.36 -5.65 -4.56
N THR A 99 18.98 -4.51 -5.12
CA THR A 99 18.75 -3.27 -4.35
C THR A 99 17.69 -3.46 -3.26
N GLY A 100 16.59 -4.13 -3.56
CA GLY A 100 15.56 -4.46 -2.58
C GLY A 100 16.07 -5.35 -1.46
N ALA A 101 16.87 -6.38 -1.79
CA ALA A 101 17.49 -7.27 -0.80
C ALA A 101 18.48 -6.51 0.10
N GLU A 102 19.30 -5.63 -0.45
CA GLU A 102 20.24 -4.78 0.31
C GLU A 102 19.48 -3.81 1.24
N LEU A 103 18.41 -3.20 0.78
CA LEU A 103 17.56 -2.33 1.58
C LEU A 103 16.93 -3.10 2.75
N ILE A 104 16.35 -4.26 2.50
CA ILE A 104 15.75 -5.10 3.55
C ILE A 104 16.80 -5.55 4.56
N ALA A 105 17.98 -6.00 4.09
CA ALA A 105 19.08 -6.38 4.97
C ALA A 105 19.51 -5.20 5.85
N GLY A 106 19.66 -4.01 5.28
CA GLY A 106 19.98 -2.79 6.03
C GLY A 106 18.93 -2.46 7.09
N LEU A 107 17.64 -2.55 6.73
CA LEU A 107 16.54 -2.28 7.66
C LEU A 107 16.46 -3.27 8.83
N ILE A 108 16.84 -4.54 8.61
CA ILE A 108 16.85 -5.57 9.66
C ILE A 108 18.05 -5.40 10.60
N THR A 109 19.19 -5.01 10.05
CA THR A 109 20.45 -4.90 10.82
C THR A 109 20.68 -3.53 11.44
N ASP A 110 19.83 -2.55 11.14
CA ASP A 110 19.90 -1.22 11.74
C ASP A 110 19.49 -1.25 13.22
N GLU A 111 20.47 -1.08 14.11
CA GLU A 111 20.34 -1.26 15.56
C GLU A 111 19.86 -0.01 16.33
N GLN A 112 19.26 0.96 15.68
CA GLN A 112 18.82 2.21 16.36
C GLN A 112 17.32 2.31 16.59
#